data_e7e717c96e56ed8f8f1d4b8062c744c2
#
_entry.id   e7e717c96e56ed8f8f1d4b8062c744c2
#
_cell.length_a   1.000
_cell.length_b   1.000
_cell.length_c   1.000
_cell.angle_alpha   90.00
_cell.angle_beta   90.00
_cell.angle_gamma   90.00
#
_symmetry.space_group_name_H-M   'P 1'
#
loop_
_entity.id
_entity.type
_entity.pdbx_description
1 polymer ?
#
loop_
_entity_poly.entity_id
_entity_poly.type
_entity_poly.pdbx_seq_one_letter_code
_entity_poly.pdbx_strand_id
1 'polypeptide(L)'
;MDAYVREFGVEKKHDEFYTDMNIRQQFYKYLQFVVSRYVDEPNILAWELANDARCNSTLCASGQCNTNTVTRWHAETAEFVRSIDCNHLITSGYAHFYRSSAAF
;
A
#
# COMPACT_ATOMS: atom_id res chain seq x y z
N MET A 1 -0.63 -8.60 -1.17
CA MET A 1 0.23 -8.35 0.00
C MET A 1 0.84 -9.63 0.53
N ASP A 2 0.04 -10.62 0.92
CA ASP A 2 0.56 -11.86 1.50
C ASP A 2 1.57 -12.60 0.61
N ALA A 3 1.43 -12.51 -0.71
CA ALA A 3 2.40 -13.10 -1.64
C ALA A 3 3.81 -12.54 -1.44
N TYR A 4 3.92 -11.21 -1.24
CA TYR A 4 5.20 -10.58 -0.93
C TYR A 4 5.74 -11.03 0.41
N VAL A 5 4.88 -11.16 1.41
CA VAL A 5 5.30 -11.62 2.75
C VAL A 5 5.76 -13.06 2.71
N ARG A 6 5.06 -13.93 1.99
CA ARG A 6 5.46 -15.33 1.84
C ARG A 6 6.81 -15.48 1.13
N GLU A 7 7.08 -14.63 0.15
CA GLU A 7 8.33 -14.69 -0.62
C GLU A 7 9.50 -14.04 0.13
N PHE A 8 9.30 -12.85 0.68
CA PHE A 8 10.37 -12.00 1.20
C PHE A 8 10.34 -11.79 2.72
N GLY A 9 9.26 -12.13 3.39
CA GLY A 9 9.09 -11.88 4.82
C GLY A 9 9.94 -12.80 5.68
N VAL A 10 10.30 -12.33 6.88
CA VAL A 10 11.12 -13.05 7.85
C VAL A 10 10.25 -13.91 8.77
N GLU A 11 9.24 -13.29 9.40
CA GLU A 11 8.36 -13.97 10.35
C GLU A 11 7.05 -14.44 9.73
N LYS A 12 6.80 -14.09 8.47
CA LYS A 12 5.60 -14.43 7.73
C LYS A 12 4.32 -13.89 8.39
N LYS A 13 4.41 -12.66 8.89
CA LYS A 13 3.27 -11.90 9.41
C LYS A 13 2.78 -10.92 8.37
N HIS A 14 1.46 -10.77 8.24
CA HIS A 14 0.88 -9.94 7.18
C HIS A 14 1.41 -8.51 7.19
N ASP A 15 1.55 -7.92 8.37
CA ASP A 15 1.96 -6.53 8.52
C ASP A 15 3.44 -6.27 8.20
N GLU A 16 4.25 -7.31 7.98
CA GLU A 16 5.57 -7.14 7.38
C GLU A 16 5.49 -6.44 6.03
N PHE A 17 4.39 -6.59 5.33
CA PHE A 17 4.16 -5.87 4.07
C PHE A 17 4.31 -4.35 4.23
N TYR A 18 3.89 -3.82 5.36
CA TYR A 18 3.94 -2.38 5.63
C TYR A 18 5.25 -1.89 6.22
N THR A 19 5.99 -2.75 6.86
CA THR A 19 7.12 -2.35 7.71
C THR A 19 8.48 -2.88 7.25
N ASP A 20 8.53 -4.03 6.60
CA ASP A 20 9.78 -4.62 6.15
C ASP A 20 10.34 -3.87 4.94
N MET A 21 11.56 -3.38 5.07
CA MET A 21 12.20 -2.55 4.04
C MET A 21 12.46 -3.32 2.75
N ASN A 22 12.81 -4.60 2.82
CA ASN A 22 13.04 -5.40 1.64
C ASN A 22 11.73 -5.62 0.87
N ILE A 23 10.64 -5.94 1.57
CA ILE A 23 9.32 -6.11 0.97
C ILE A 23 8.88 -4.80 0.31
N ARG A 24 9.04 -3.68 1.00
CA ARG A 24 8.68 -2.36 0.46
C ARG A 24 9.46 -2.03 -0.80
N GLN A 25 10.75 -2.33 -0.84
CA GLN A 25 11.58 -2.12 -2.03
C GLN A 25 11.11 -2.96 -3.21
N GLN A 26 10.76 -4.23 -2.98
CA GLN A 26 10.25 -5.10 -4.03
C GLN A 26 8.90 -4.59 -4.57
N PHE A 27 8.03 -4.14 -3.67
CA PHE A 27 6.74 -3.58 -4.07
C PHE A 27 6.93 -2.26 -4.83
N TYR A 28 7.85 -1.41 -4.41
CA TYR A 28 8.13 -0.13 -5.08
C TYR A 28 8.72 -0.33 -6.48
N LYS A 29 9.50 -1.38 -6.70
CA LYS A 29 9.94 -1.74 -8.07
C LYS A 29 8.75 -2.03 -8.98
N TYR A 30 7.77 -2.76 -8.48
CA TYR A 30 6.53 -3.03 -9.19
C TYR A 30 5.76 -1.74 -9.48
N LEU A 31 5.60 -0.89 -8.48
CA LEU A 31 4.92 0.41 -8.62
C LEU A 31 5.62 1.28 -9.66
N GLN A 32 6.95 1.37 -9.60
CA GLN A 32 7.73 2.15 -10.57
C GLN A 32 7.45 1.68 -12.00
N PHE A 33 7.44 0.38 -12.21
CA PHE A 33 7.20 -0.18 -13.54
C PHE A 33 5.79 0.12 -14.04
N VAL A 34 4.78 -0.12 -13.21
CA VAL A 34 3.37 0.03 -13.62
C VAL A 34 2.98 1.50 -13.74
N VAL A 35 3.27 2.30 -12.72
CA VAL A 35 2.84 3.70 -12.68
C VAL A 35 3.52 4.52 -13.77
N SER A 36 4.83 4.35 -13.97
CA SER A 36 5.55 5.10 -14.99
C SER A 36 5.04 4.80 -16.40
N ARG A 37 4.57 3.59 -16.61
CA ARG A 37 4.04 3.17 -17.94
C ARG A 37 2.75 3.91 -18.29
N TYR A 38 1.94 4.28 -17.32
CA TYR A 38 0.59 4.81 -17.54
C TYR A 38 0.39 6.26 -17.07
N VAL A 39 1.48 7.00 -16.87
CA VAL A 39 1.42 8.40 -16.40
C VAL A 39 0.56 9.28 -17.32
N ASP A 40 0.61 9.04 -18.61
CA ASP A 40 -0.12 9.83 -19.61
C ASP A 40 -1.44 9.19 -20.05
N GLU A 41 -1.88 8.12 -19.40
CA GLU A 41 -3.10 7.40 -19.79
C GLU A 41 -4.35 8.15 -19.31
N PRO A 42 -5.16 8.73 -20.24
CA PRO A 42 -6.32 9.54 -19.85
C PRO A 42 -7.51 8.73 -19.32
N ASN A 43 -7.51 7.42 -19.53
CA ASN A 43 -8.60 6.55 -19.07
C ASN A 43 -8.43 6.08 -17.63
N ILE A 44 -7.30 6.39 -16.99
CA ILE A 44 -7.09 6.13 -15.56
C ILE A 44 -7.56 7.35 -14.78
N LEU A 45 -8.48 7.12 -13.83
CA LEU A 45 -8.92 8.16 -12.92
C LEU A 45 -7.97 8.30 -11.72
N ALA A 46 -7.62 7.18 -11.12
CA ALA A 46 -6.86 7.16 -9.87
C ALA A 46 -6.04 5.88 -9.72
N TRP A 47 -4.96 5.98 -8.97
CA TRP A 47 -4.21 4.85 -8.45
C TRP A 47 -4.75 4.49 -7.08
N GLU A 48 -5.26 3.28 -6.92
CA GLU A 48 -5.65 2.74 -5.63
C GLU A 48 -4.46 1.97 -5.06
N LEU A 49 -3.96 2.42 -3.90
CA LEU A 49 -2.72 1.90 -3.33
C LEU A 49 -2.86 0.47 -2.82
N ALA A 50 -4.02 0.13 -2.28
CA ALA A 50 -4.32 -1.21 -1.81
C ALA A 50 -5.82 -1.41 -1.73
N ASN A 51 -6.25 -2.67 -1.78
CA ASN A 51 -7.64 -3.00 -1.50
C ASN A 51 -7.76 -3.40 -0.04
N ASP A 52 -8.46 -2.58 0.75
CA ASP A 52 -8.82 -2.88 2.14
C ASP A 52 -7.61 -3.29 3.00
N ALA A 53 -6.59 -2.44 3.05
CA ALA A 53 -5.38 -2.70 3.82
C ALA A 53 -5.67 -2.81 5.32
N ARG A 54 -5.25 -3.91 5.93
CA ARG A 54 -5.48 -4.23 7.35
C ARG A 54 -4.22 -4.82 7.96
N CYS A 55 -4.20 -4.91 9.30
CA CYS A 55 -3.09 -5.53 10.01
C CYS A 55 -3.00 -7.04 9.78
N ASN A 56 -4.12 -7.72 9.61
CA ASN A 56 -4.15 -9.16 9.33
C ASN A 56 -4.89 -9.46 8.02
N SER A 57 -4.60 -10.63 7.49
CA SER A 57 -5.24 -11.17 6.31
C SER A 57 -5.32 -12.69 6.49
N THR A 58 -5.04 -13.50 5.45
CA THR A 58 -4.83 -14.94 5.58
C THR A 58 -3.63 -15.22 6.50
N LEU A 59 -2.59 -14.41 6.41
CA LEU A 59 -1.50 -14.42 7.39
C LEU A 59 -1.90 -13.56 8.59
N CYS A 60 -1.52 -14.03 9.79
CA CYS A 60 -1.78 -13.32 11.03
C CYS A 60 -0.96 -12.05 11.15
N ALA A 61 -1.46 -11.09 11.92
CA ALA A 61 -0.69 -9.91 12.32
C ALA A 61 0.38 -10.27 13.37
N SER A 62 1.44 -9.47 13.42
CA SER A 62 2.53 -9.64 14.41
C SER A 62 2.12 -9.26 15.84
N GLY A 63 1.03 -8.52 16.00
CA GLY A 63 0.64 -7.92 17.27
C GLY A 63 1.20 -6.51 17.50
N GLN A 64 2.09 -6.05 16.65
CA GLN A 64 2.66 -4.69 16.69
C GLN A 64 1.99 -3.73 15.71
N CYS A 65 1.19 -4.26 14.80
CA CYS A 65 0.49 -3.47 13.80
C CYS A 65 -0.73 -2.78 14.40
N ASN A 66 -0.92 -1.53 14.03
CA ASN A 66 -2.10 -0.74 14.40
C ASN A 66 -2.48 0.19 13.24
N THR A 67 -3.49 1.01 13.46
CA THR A 67 -3.97 1.98 12.47
C THR A 67 -2.84 2.90 11.97
N ASN A 68 -1.95 3.33 12.86
CA ASN A 68 -0.84 4.20 12.48
C ASN A 68 0.15 3.50 11.52
N THR A 69 0.37 2.19 11.69
CA THR A 69 1.20 1.41 10.79
C THR A 69 0.68 1.48 9.36
N VAL A 70 -0.60 1.22 9.20
CA VAL A 70 -1.26 1.21 7.88
C VAL A 70 -1.35 2.62 7.30
N THR A 71 -1.67 3.60 8.12
CA THR A 71 -1.75 5.01 7.69
C THR A 71 -0.41 5.52 7.20
N ARG A 72 0.67 5.22 7.93
CA ARG A 72 2.02 5.61 7.53
C ARG A 72 2.40 4.98 6.20
N TRP A 73 2.12 3.70 6.04
CA TRP A 73 2.39 3.00 4.77
C TRP A 73 1.65 3.66 3.60
N HIS A 74 0.37 4.01 3.79
CA HIS A 74 -0.37 4.71 2.76
C HIS A 74 0.25 6.06 2.41
N ALA A 75 0.60 6.85 3.41
CA ALA A 75 1.20 8.16 3.20
C ALA A 75 2.52 8.07 2.42
N GLU A 76 3.41 7.20 2.85
CA GLU A 76 4.72 7.01 2.22
C GLU A 76 4.60 6.43 0.81
N THR A 77 3.68 5.50 0.61
CA THR A 77 3.44 4.91 -0.71
C THR A 77 2.79 5.93 -1.66
N ALA A 78 1.88 6.75 -1.16
CA ALA A 78 1.29 7.84 -1.94
C ALA A 78 2.34 8.84 -2.39
N GLU A 79 3.26 9.22 -1.52
CA GLU A 79 4.38 10.10 -1.87
C GLU A 79 5.25 9.48 -2.99
N PHE A 80 5.54 8.19 -2.86
CA PHE A 80 6.31 7.49 -3.88
C PHE A 80 5.59 7.49 -5.23
N VAL A 81 4.31 7.15 -5.27
CA VAL A 81 3.51 7.18 -6.51
C VAL A 81 3.44 8.60 -7.06
N ARG A 82 3.25 9.61 -6.22
CA ARG A 82 3.21 11.01 -6.64
C ARG A 82 4.55 11.48 -7.22
N SER A 83 5.66 10.93 -6.77
CA SER A 83 6.98 11.24 -7.34
C SER A 83 7.13 10.75 -8.78
N ILE A 84 6.34 9.75 -9.19
CA ILE A 84 6.33 9.20 -10.54
C ILE A 84 5.24 9.85 -11.39
N ASP A 85 4.06 10.04 -10.82
CA ASP A 85 2.84 10.45 -11.52
C ASP A 85 2.19 11.63 -10.83
N CYS A 86 2.23 12.80 -11.49
CA CYS A 86 1.57 14.02 -11.03
C CYS A 86 0.18 14.22 -11.66
N ASN A 87 -0.24 13.32 -12.56
CA ASN A 87 -1.45 13.52 -13.37
C ASN A 87 -2.70 12.89 -12.77
N HIS A 88 -2.56 11.70 -12.17
CA HIS A 88 -3.70 10.93 -11.68
C HIS A 88 -3.94 11.15 -10.19
N LEU A 89 -5.17 10.96 -9.77
CA LEU A 89 -5.52 10.94 -8.35
C LEU A 89 -4.93 9.69 -7.67
N ILE A 90 -4.76 9.77 -6.37
CA ILE A 90 -4.31 8.65 -5.56
C ILE A 90 -5.33 8.43 -4.46
N THR A 91 -5.75 7.16 -4.29
CA THR A 91 -6.70 6.77 -3.25
C THR A 91 -6.15 5.62 -2.43
N SER A 92 -6.58 5.54 -1.17
CA SER A 92 -6.14 4.50 -0.26
C SER A 92 -6.77 3.14 -0.52
N GLY A 93 -7.95 3.10 -1.15
CA GLY A 93 -8.71 1.85 -1.31
C GLY A 93 -9.30 1.31 -0.02
N TYR A 94 -9.58 2.17 0.94
CA TYR A 94 -10.24 1.79 2.19
C TYR A 94 -11.68 1.39 1.93
N ALA A 95 -11.99 0.12 2.15
CA ALA A 95 -13.34 -0.41 1.96
C ALA A 95 -14.28 -0.07 3.12
N HIS A 96 -13.76 0.36 4.24
CA HIS A 96 -14.58 0.68 5.39
C HIS A 96 -14.82 2.16 5.51
N PHE A 97 -15.98 2.57 5.04
CA PHE A 97 -16.58 3.80 5.48
C PHE A 97 -17.00 3.65 6.92
N TYR A 98 -16.06 3.60 7.82
CA TYR A 98 -16.45 3.73 9.18
C TYR A 98 -16.67 5.18 9.50
N ARG A 99 -17.77 5.40 10.04
CA ARG A 99 -18.22 6.39 11.01
C ARG A 99 -17.18 7.15 11.80
N SER A 100 -15.94 6.93 11.64
CA SER A 100 -14.96 7.78 12.26
C SER A 100 -14.51 8.77 11.21
N SER A 101 -14.63 9.99 11.58
CA SER A 101 -14.13 11.21 11.02
C SER A 101 -12.62 11.23 10.74
N ALA A 102 -12.01 10.10 10.46
CA ALA A 102 -10.65 10.03 9.97
C ALA A 102 -10.71 10.05 8.46
N ALA A 103 -10.99 11.22 7.94
CA ALA A 103 -10.69 11.54 6.56
C ALA A 103 -9.18 11.63 6.41
N PHE A 104 -8.68 11.06 5.35
CA PHE A 104 -7.35 11.37 4.86
C PHE A 104 -7.32 12.80 4.39
#